data_10645f740f568be6fb0617fa88f676cc
#
_entry.id   10645f740f568be6fb0617fa88f676cc
#
_cell.length_a   1.000
_cell.length_b   1.000
_cell.length_c   1.000
_cell.angle_alpha   90.00
_cell.angle_beta   90.00
_cell.angle_gamma   90.00
#
_symmetry.space_group_name_H-M   'P 1'
#
loop_
_entity.id
_entity.type
_entity.pdbx_description
1 polymer ?
#
loop_
_entity_poly.entity_id
_entity_poly.type
_entity_poly.pdbx_seq_one_letter_code
_entity_poly.pdbx_strand_id
1 'polypeptide(L)'
;MSRGYTANHIFEGEVIMNDSRPNVESAVNVTKLGYVAFETPDVDRLVEYYTKILDFTVVETSPEGAFLTTGFDHHCVVITRAAAAKGRTVTGYEISEPLADAERRLHDAGYQVERRTDIGPGTPDVLVLAEPTTGIPMHLMTAQEPSGVWPTMLRPTKLGHVAAFTPGLDALEKFYKELLGFKWSDTLGDFFVFLRCGPDHHAANFMASTKFDGMHHIAYECRDPNHVITLVDHLAKNGYRLDWGPGRHGPGHNLFTYHKDPDGNVIELFTQIDRMTDESKGYWEPRPWHETFPMHPKTWEIDALNANLWGPFDPSLLVR
;
A
#
# COMPACT_ATOMS: atom_id res chain seq x y z
N MET A 1 -57.20 17.17 -1.01
CA MET A 1 -57.07 15.76 -0.70
C MET A 1 -55.56 15.43 -0.69
N SER A 2 -54.98 15.48 0.49
CA SER A 2 -53.57 15.22 0.76
C SER A 2 -53.35 13.73 0.87
N ARG A 3 -52.45 13.16 0.09
CA ARG A 3 -51.97 11.80 0.32
C ARG A 3 -50.57 11.90 0.97
N GLY A 4 -50.56 11.50 2.24
CA GLY A 4 -49.32 11.40 2.99
C GLY A 4 -48.47 10.24 2.46
N TYR A 5 -47.17 10.50 2.33
CA TYR A 5 -46.16 9.48 2.16
C TYR A 5 -45.66 9.07 3.56
N THR A 6 -45.98 7.86 3.96
CA THR A 6 -45.39 7.19 5.10
C THR A 6 -44.11 6.50 4.61
N ALA A 7 -42.99 7.03 5.04
CA ALA A 7 -41.71 6.36 4.94
C ALA A 7 -41.54 5.42 6.16
N ASN A 8 -41.56 4.14 5.95
CA ASN A 8 -41.06 3.14 6.89
C ASN A 8 -40.60 1.92 6.07
N HIS A 9 -39.34 1.93 5.72
CA HIS A 9 -38.57 0.71 5.53
C HIS A 9 -37.28 0.86 6.34
N ILE A 10 -37.32 0.35 7.57
CA ILE A 10 -36.16 0.05 8.36
C ILE A 10 -35.56 -1.19 7.72
N PHE A 11 -34.45 -1.07 7.04
CA PHE A 11 -33.59 -2.20 6.69
C PHE A 11 -32.83 -2.60 7.95
N GLU A 12 -33.30 -3.65 8.62
CA GLU A 12 -32.48 -4.42 9.55
C GLU A 12 -31.45 -5.19 8.72
N GLY A 13 -30.34 -4.53 8.36
CA GLY A 13 -29.12 -5.20 7.93
C GLY A 13 -28.39 -5.67 9.20
N GLU A 14 -28.30 -6.98 9.41
CA GLU A 14 -27.36 -7.53 10.39
C GLU A 14 -25.97 -7.03 10.05
N VAL A 15 -25.47 -6.10 10.87
CA VAL A 15 -24.08 -5.73 10.92
C VAL A 15 -23.36 -6.95 11.50
N ILE A 16 -22.74 -7.76 10.65
CA ILE A 16 -21.83 -8.80 11.10
C ILE A 16 -20.61 -8.07 11.70
N MET A 17 -20.79 -7.63 12.93
CA MET A 17 -19.73 -7.19 13.80
C MET A 17 -19.10 -8.45 14.38
N ASN A 18 -17.89 -8.68 14.05
CA ASN A 18 -16.90 -9.30 14.91
C ASN A 18 -16.01 -10.29 14.16
N ASP A 19 -14.79 -9.88 13.92
CA ASP A 19 -13.68 -10.83 14.03
C ASP A 19 -13.54 -11.16 15.53
N SER A 20 -14.40 -12.10 16.01
CA SER A 20 -14.42 -12.56 17.39
C SER A 20 -13.27 -13.54 17.71
N ARG A 21 -12.27 -13.62 16.81
CA ARG A 21 -11.06 -14.39 17.08
C ARG A 21 -10.29 -13.70 18.21
N PRO A 22 -9.83 -14.44 19.24
CA PRO A 22 -9.04 -13.86 20.31
C PRO A 22 -7.87 -13.08 19.69
N ASN A 23 -7.60 -11.90 20.21
CA ASN A 23 -6.42 -11.11 19.89
C ASN A 23 -5.20 -11.94 20.27
N VAL A 24 -4.71 -12.75 19.35
CA VAL A 24 -3.41 -13.43 19.52
C VAL A 24 -2.39 -12.30 19.45
N GLU A 25 -1.62 -12.15 20.53
CA GLU A 25 -0.52 -11.19 20.53
C GLU A 25 0.44 -11.56 19.39
N SER A 26 0.59 -10.67 18.42
CA SER A 26 1.48 -10.89 17.27
C SER A 26 2.93 -11.02 17.74
N ALA A 27 3.74 -11.74 16.98
CA ALA A 27 5.15 -11.88 17.31
C ALA A 27 5.88 -10.54 17.24
N VAL A 28 5.51 -9.70 16.27
CA VAL A 28 6.00 -8.33 16.12
C VAL A 28 4.85 -7.39 15.76
N ASN A 29 5.02 -6.09 15.98
CA ASN A 29 4.06 -5.07 15.57
C ASN A 29 4.69 -4.17 14.50
N VAL A 30 4.34 -4.41 13.27
CA VAL A 30 4.67 -3.49 12.16
C VAL A 30 3.88 -2.20 12.35
N THR A 31 4.58 -1.09 12.25
CA THR A 31 4.01 0.26 12.44
C THR A 31 4.01 1.09 11.17
N LYS A 32 4.84 0.71 10.17
CA LYS A 32 4.98 1.49 8.94
C LYS A 32 5.55 0.65 7.80
N LEU A 33 5.07 0.90 6.59
CA LEU A 33 5.73 0.49 5.36
C LEU A 33 6.89 1.46 5.11
N GLY A 34 8.12 0.96 5.21
CA GLY A 34 9.33 1.77 5.11
C GLY A 34 9.80 1.94 3.67
N TYR A 35 10.08 0.83 2.96
CA TYR A 35 10.56 0.89 1.59
C TYR A 35 10.22 -0.34 0.76
N VAL A 36 10.41 -0.19 -0.55
CA VAL A 36 10.38 -1.29 -1.53
C VAL A 36 11.66 -1.29 -2.35
N ALA A 37 12.09 -2.47 -2.80
CA ALA A 37 13.19 -2.59 -3.73
C ALA A 37 12.72 -3.11 -5.09
N PHE A 38 13.36 -2.63 -6.16
CA PHE A 38 13.17 -3.05 -7.54
C PHE A 38 14.50 -3.52 -8.13
N GLU A 39 14.44 -4.49 -9.01
CA GLU A 39 15.56 -4.88 -9.84
C GLU A 39 15.33 -4.46 -11.29
N THR A 40 16.36 -3.89 -11.93
CA THR A 40 16.26 -3.38 -13.31
C THR A 40 17.58 -3.61 -14.09
N PRO A 41 17.53 -3.86 -15.40
CA PRO A 41 18.73 -3.85 -16.23
C PRO A 41 19.25 -2.44 -16.51
N ASP A 42 18.43 -1.39 -16.30
CA ASP A 42 18.75 0.00 -16.59
C ASP A 42 18.44 0.90 -15.38
N VAL A 43 19.37 0.90 -14.41
CA VAL A 43 19.27 1.69 -13.18
C VAL A 43 19.11 3.18 -13.46
N ASP A 44 19.87 3.71 -14.42
CA ASP A 44 19.86 5.16 -14.72
C ASP A 44 18.49 5.61 -15.23
N ARG A 45 17.86 4.83 -16.11
CA ARG A 45 16.53 5.11 -16.65
C ARG A 45 15.47 5.10 -15.55
N LEU A 46 15.51 4.12 -14.65
CA LEU A 46 14.53 4.04 -13.57
C LEU A 46 14.75 5.14 -12.53
N VAL A 47 16.00 5.46 -12.19
CA VAL A 47 16.37 6.61 -11.34
C VAL A 47 15.91 7.93 -11.96
N GLU A 48 16.09 8.10 -13.29
CA GLU A 48 15.63 9.29 -14.00
C GLU A 48 14.10 9.45 -13.89
N TYR A 49 13.34 8.38 -14.03
CA TYR A 49 11.88 8.40 -13.82
C TYR A 49 11.53 8.85 -12.42
N TYR A 50 12.09 8.21 -11.38
CA TYR A 50 11.77 8.59 -10.00
C TYR A 50 12.17 10.03 -9.69
N THR A 51 13.30 10.51 -10.20
CA THR A 51 13.79 11.85 -9.89
C THR A 51 13.14 12.96 -10.72
N LYS A 52 12.99 12.77 -12.05
CA LYS A 52 12.46 13.81 -12.93
C LYS A 52 10.94 13.81 -13.04
N ILE A 53 10.31 12.64 -12.87
CA ILE A 53 8.87 12.49 -13.03
C ILE A 53 8.16 12.54 -11.68
N LEU A 54 8.64 11.83 -10.67
CA LEU A 54 8.04 11.82 -9.34
C LEU A 54 8.75 12.75 -8.34
N ASP A 55 9.81 13.43 -8.77
CA ASP A 55 10.59 14.41 -7.97
C ASP A 55 11.22 13.82 -6.69
N PHE A 56 11.53 12.51 -6.70
CA PHE A 56 12.26 11.88 -5.60
C PHE A 56 13.69 12.39 -5.55
N THR A 57 14.30 12.33 -4.37
CA THR A 57 15.71 12.64 -4.20
C THR A 57 16.52 11.35 -4.06
N VAL A 58 17.60 11.24 -4.83
CA VAL A 58 18.64 10.22 -4.58
C VAL A 58 19.42 10.64 -3.34
N VAL A 59 19.37 9.84 -2.30
CA VAL A 59 20.11 10.09 -1.05
C VAL A 59 21.44 9.39 -1.05
N GLU A 60 21.55 8.25 -1.70
CA GLU A 60 22.80 7.52 -1.82
C GLU A 60 22.82 6.68 -3.09
N THR A 61 24.03 6.42 -3.60
CA THR A 61 24.27 5.53 -4.74
C THR A 61 25.34 4.49 -4.40
N SER A 62 25.25 3.33 -5.02
CA SER A 62 26.28 2.29 -5.01
C SER A 62 26.58 1.86 -6.45
N PRO A 63 27.64 1.06 -6.70
CA PRO A 63 27.88 0.47 -8.02
C PRO A 63 26.71 -0.38 -8.53
N GLU A 64 25.91 -0.94 -7.62
CA GLU A 64 24.76 -1.80 -7.92
C GLU A 64 23.46 -1.02 -8.06
N GLY A 65 23.34 0.21 -7.57
CA GLY A 65 22.05 0.91 -7.61
C GLY A 65 21.98 2.23 -6.85
N ALA A 66 20.75 2.61 -6.48
CA ALA A 66 20.44 3.89 -5.83
C ALA A 66 19.35 3.74 -4.76
N PHE A 67 19.42 4.62 -3.77
CA PHE A 67 18.46 4.77 -2.68
C PHE A 67 17.76 6.12 -2.84
N LEU A 68 16.44 6.12 -2.91
CA LEU A 68 15.64 7.31 -3.20
C LEU A 68 14.58 7.52 -2.12
N THR A 69 14.29 8.79 -1.84
CA THR A 69 13.30 9.19 -0.84
C THR A 69 12.28 10.18 -1.38
N THR A 70 11.09 10.14 -0.78
CA THR A 70 10.07 11.19 -0.91
C THR A 70 10.23 12.28 0.15
N GLY A 71 11.01 12.07 1.20
CA GLY A 71 11.12 13.08 2.25
C GLY A 71 11.82 12.63 3.53
N PHE A 72 11.06 12.31 4.58
CA PHE A 72 11.61 12.18 5.93
C PHE A 72 12.56 10.99 6.10
N ASP A 73 12.14 9.80 5.68
CA ASP A 73 12.95 8.60 5.84
C ASP A 73 14.16 8.61 4.91
N HIS A 74 15.22 7.93 5.30
CA HIS A 74 16.44 7.81 4.48
C HIS A 74 16.08 7.40 3.05
N HIS A 75 15.29 6.36 2.88
CA HIS A 75 14.80 5.95 1.57
C HIS A 75 13.43 5.25 1.66
N CYS A 76 12.67 5.32 0.59
CA CYS A 76 11.44 4.56 0.41
C CYS A 76 11.45 3.70 -0.87
N VAL A 77 12.44 3.91 -1.74
CA VAL A 77 12.69 3.12 -2.94
C VAL A 77 14.17 2.77 -3.02
N VAL A 78 14.46 1.50 -3.26
CA VAL A 78 15.80 1.00 -3.59
C VAL A 78 15.75 0.43 -5.01
N ILE A 79 16.68 0.84 -5.86
CA ILE A 79 16.80 0.34 -7.23
C ILE A 79 18.15 -0.35 -7.35
N THR A 80 18.14 -1.62 -7.76
CA THR A 80 19.34 -2.42 -7.92
C THR A 80 19.45 -2.98 -9.33
N ARG A 81 20.71 -3.14 -9.80
CA ARG A 81 21.02 -3.68 -11.11
C ARG A 81 20.78 -5.19 -11.16
N ALA A 82 20.09 -5.66 -12.18
CA ALA A 82 19.89 -7.08 -12.46
C ALA A 82 19.85 -7.33 -13.98
N ALA A 83 19.87 -8.59 -14.39
CA ALA A 83 19.82 -8.95 -15.81
C ALA A 83 18.45 -8.69 -16.47
N ALA A 84 17.40 -8.63 -15.66
CA ALA A 84 16.03 -8.37 -16.11
C ALA A 84 15.30 -7.52 -15.07
N ALA A 85 14.30 -6.75 -15.54
CA ALA A 85 13.41 -6.02 -14.65
C ALA A 85 12.57 -7.02 -13.81
N LYS A 86 12.50 -6.75 -12.54
CA LYS A 86 11.61 -7.41 -11.59
C LYS A 86 10.90 -6.32 -10.81
N GLY A 87 9.61 -6.49 -10.58
CA GLY A 87 8.84 -5.62 -9.72
C GLY A 87 9.38 -5.58 -8.29
N ARG A 88 8.52 -5.52 -7.31
CA ARG A 88 8.93 -5.55 -5.90
C ARG A 88 9.73 -6.81 -5.58
N THR A 89 10.99 -6.65 -5.23
CA THR A 89 11.89 -7.75 -4.83
C THR A 89 12.17 -7.79 -3.33
N VAL A 90 11.88 -6.69 -2.62
CA VAL A 90 11.96 -6.59 -1.16
C VAL A 90 10.84 -5.68 -0.68
N THR A 91 10.34 -5.94 0.55
CA THR A 91 9.52 -4.98 1.30
C THR A 91 10.14 -4.75 2.67
N GLY A 92 10.46 -3.50 3.00
CA GLY A 92 10.94 -3.09 4.31
C GLY A 92 9.82 -2.55 5.18
N TYR A 93 9.71 -3.04 6.41
CA TYR A 93 8.74 -2.58 7.40
C TYR A 93 9.43 -2.11 8.67
N GLU A 94 8.93 -1.03 9.24
CA GLU A 94 9.32 -0.60 10.58
C GLU A 94 8.48 -1.33 11.63
N ILE A 95 9.12 -1.76 12.72
CA ILE A 95 8.49 -2.42 13.87
C ILE A 95 8.70 -1.61 15.14
N SER A 96 7.81 -1.79 16.11
CA SER A 96 7.86 -1.07 17.40
C SER A 96 8.82 -1.68 18.40
N GLU A 97 9.12 -2.97 18.29
CA GLU A 97 9.97 -3.71 19.22
C GLU A 97 11.45 -3.55 18.91
N PRO A 98 12.33 -3.69 19.92
CA PRO A 98 13.76 -3.88 19.68
C PRO A 98 14.00 -5.14 18.83
N LEU A 99 14.91 -5.06 17.84
CA LEU A 99 15.18 -6.17 16.90
C LEU A 99 15.54 -7.49 17.61
N ALA A 100 16.27 -7.46 18.74
CA ALA A 100 16.61 -8.68 19.48
C ALA A 100 15.38 -9.37 20.09
N ASP A 101 14.38 -8.59 20.51
CA ASP A 101 13.11 -9.15 21.02
C ASP A 101 12.26 -9.69 19.90
N ALA A 102 12.18 -8.96 18.78
CA ALA A 102 11.50 -9.39 17.58
C ALA A 102 12.08 -10.70 17.02
N GLU A 103 13.41 -10.80 16.92
CA GLU A 103 14.12 -12.00 16.47
C GLU A 103 13.74 -13.22 17.32
N ARG A 104 13.81 -13.09 18.64
CA ARG A 104 13.44 -14.16 19.57
C ARG A 104 11.98 -14.60 19.37
N ARG A 105 11.03 -13.65 19.34
CA ARG A 105 9.59 -13.95 19.19
C ARG A 105 9.28 -14.61 17.84
N LEU A 106 9.93 -14.19 16.76
CA LEU A 106 9.79 -14.80 15.44
C LEU A 106 10.31 -16.24 15.42
N HIS A 107 11.46 -16.52 16.05
CA HIS A 107 11.97 -17.87 16.23
C HIS A 107 11.04 -18.74 17.09
N ASP A 108 10.53 -18.20 18.18
CA ASP A 108 9.57 -18.90 19.06
C ASP A 108 8.26 -19.22 18.31
N ALA A 109 7.86 -18.37 17.37
CA ALA A 109 6.74 -18.62 16.46
C ALA A 109 7.06 -19.60 15.30
N GLY A 110 8.30 -20.12 15.22
CA GLY A 110 8.72 -21.10 14.23
C GLY A 110 9.18 -20.54 12.89
N TYR A 111 9.41 -19.24 12.79
CA TYR A 111 9.87 -18.60 11.55
C TYR A 111 11.39 -18.56 11.46
N GLN A 112 11.92 -18.81 10.25
CA GLN A 112 13.33 -18.61 9.97
C GLN A 112 13.58 -17.13 9.75
N VAL A 113 14.49 -16.57 10.54
CA VAL A 113 14.86 -15.16 10.53
C VAL A 113 16.37 -15.05 10.52
N GLU A 114 16.91 -14.18 9.69
CA GLU A 114 18.33 -13.83 9.65
C GLU A 114 18.52 -12.37 9.99
N ARG A 115 19.38 -12.08 10.98
CA ARG A 115 19.76 -10.71 11.29
C ARG A 115 20.90 -10.27 10.37
N ARG A 116 20.74 -9.13 9.69
CA ARG A 116 21.69 -8.60 8.71
C ARG A 116 22.06 -7.16 9.05
N THR A 117 23.35 -6.85 8.88
CA THR A 117 23.91 -5.50 9.09
C THR A 117 24.55 -4.91 7.83
N ASP A 118 24.41 -5.61 6.71
CA ASP A 118 25.04 -5.31 5.41
C ASP A 118 24.03 -5.06 4.29
N ILE A 119 22.76 -4.76 4.64
CA ILE A 119 21.70 -4.56 3.66
C ILE A 119 21.88 -3.26 2.87
N GLY A 120 22.35 -2.20 3.53
CA GLY A 120 22.60 -0.92 2.88
C GLY A 120 22.49 0.25 3.84
N PRO A 121 22.75 1.46 3.32
CA PRO A 121 22.70 2.68 4.11
C PRO A 121 21.29 2.98 4.63
N GLY A 122 21.20 3.71 5.73
CA GLY A 122 19.94 4.11 6.36
C GLY A 122 19.18 2.98 7.08
N THR A 123 19.61 1.74 6.91
CA THR A 123 19.07 0.53 7.56
C THR A 123 20.20 -0.35 8.09
N PRO A 124 20.93 0.12 9.12
CA PRO A 124 22.17 -0.52 9.56
C PRO A 124 21.97 -1.91 10.19
N ASP A 125 20.74 -2.26 10.56
CA ASP A 125 20.43 -3.51 11.25
C ASP A 125 18.98 -3.91 10.91
N VAL A 126 18.79 -5.09 10.35
CA VAL A 126 17.47 -5.61 9.94
C VAL A 126 17.33 -7.08 10.25
N LEU A 127 16.09 -7.54 10.42
CA LEU A 127 15.72 -8.94 10.40
C LEU A 127 15.15 -9.27 9.02
N VAL A 128 15.69 -10.30 8.38
CA VAL A 128 15.25 -10.77 7.07
C VAL A 128 14.47 -12.06 7.23
N LEU A 129 13.26 -12.09 6.69
CA LEU A 129 12.42 -13.29 6.59
C LEU A 129 11.75 -13.34 5.22
N ALA A 130 11.28 -14.51 4.80
CA ALA A 130 10.59 -14.68 3.53
C ALA A 130 9.07 -14.56 3.71
N GLU A 131 8.39 -13.84 2.82
CA GLU A 131 6.93 -13.85 2.69
C GLU A 131 6.47 -15.27 2.30
N PRO A 132 5.51 -15.89 3.01
CA PRO A 132 5.29 -17.33 2.94
C PRO A 132 4.81 -17.86 1.59
N THR A 133 4.12 -17.07 0.79
CA THR A 133 3.51 -17.53 -0.47
C THR A 133 4.31 -17.12 -1.71
N THR A 134 5.02 -16.00 -1.64
CA THR A 134 5.79 -15.46 -2.76
C THR A 134 7.30 -15.69 -2.60
N GLY A 135 7.76 -15.97 -1.38
CA GLY A 135 9.19 -16.06 -1.06
C GLY A 135 9.93 -14.71 -1.11
N ILE A 136 9.23 -13.60 -1.33
CA ILE A 136 9.84 -12.27 -1.40
C ILE A 136 10.44 -11.91 -0.03
N PRO A 137 11.72 -11.49 0.03
CA PRO A 137 12.34 -11.04 1.27
C PRO A 137 11.60 -9.86 1.88
N MET A 138 11.37 -9.95 3.18
CA MET A 138 10.87 -8.88 4.02
C MET A 138 11.96 -8.45 4.99
N HIS A 139 12.18 -7.15 5.10
CA HIS A 139 13.11 -6.58 6.06
C HIS A 139 12.31 -5.93 7.19
N LEU A 140 12.51 -6.41 8.41
CA LEU A 140 11.97 -5.77 9.60
C LEU A 140 13.09 -4.96 10.25
N MET A 141 12.82 -3.69 10.53
CA MET A 141 13.79 -2.74 11.05
C MET A 141 13.16 -1.82 12.10
N THR A 142 13.98 -1.19 12.89
CA THR A 142 13.57 0.00 13.63
C THR A 142 13.45 1.19 12.67
N ALA A 143 13.06 2.35 13.17
CA ALA A 143 12.92 3.54 12.33
C ALA A 143 14.21 3.84 11.56
N GLN A 144 14.08 4.20 10.30
CA GLN A 144 15.19 4.63 9.46
C GLN A 144 15.79 5.96 9.94
N GLU A 145 17.04 6.21 9.59
CA GLU A 145 17.64 7.54 9.78
C GLU A 145 16.89 8.59 8.93
N PRO A 146 16.79 9.84 9.40
CA PRO A 146 16.23 10.93 8.60
C PRO A 146 17.09 11.24 7.38
N SER A 147 16.46 11.41 6.22
CA SER A 147 17.15 11.76 4.96
C SER A 147 17.75 13.17 4.93
N GLY A 148 17.22 14.09 5.74
CA GLY A 148 17.50 15.52 5.63
C GLY A 148 16.88 16.21 4.41
N VAL A 149 16.04 15.53 3.63
CA VAL A 149 15.41 16.03 2.42
C VAL A 149 14.08 16.73 2.73
N TRP A 150 13.91 17.94 2.18
CA TRP A 150 12.68 18.71 2.36
C TRP A 150 11.60 18.32 1.33
N PRO A 151 10.32 18.35 1.73
CA PRO A 151 9.22 18.15 0.80
C PRO A 151 9.19 19.26 -0.27
N THR A 152 8.70 18.90 -1.47
CA THR A 152 8.49 19.82 -2.58
C THR A 152 7.01 19.86 -2.98
N MET A 153 6.67 20.73 -3.96
CA MET A 153 5.28 20.85 -4.43
C MET A 153 4.88 19.69 -5.35
N LEU A 154 5.82 19.06 -6.03
CA LEU A 154 5.55 17.99 -6.99
C LEU A 154 5.68 16.59 -6.38
N ARG A 155 6.55 16.42 -5.39
CA ARG A 155 6.88 15.14 -4.78
C ARG A 155 5.71 14.54 -4.00
N PRO A 156 5.37 13.24 -4.20
CA PRO A 156 4.51 12.50 -3.29
C PRO A 156 5.00 12.56 -1.84
N THR A 157 4.10 12.42 -0.89
CA THR A 157 4.41 12.62 0.54
C THR A 157 5.03 11.40 1.19
N LYS A 158 4.66 10.21 0.73
CA LYS A 158 5.20 8.93 1.25
C LYS A 158 4.90 7.75 0.32
N LEU A 159 5.60 6.65 0.54
CA LEU A 159 5.18 5.32 0.13
C LEU A 159 3.96 4.93 0.97
N GLY A 160 2.82 4.68 0.32
CA GLY A 160 1.55 4.44 1.00
C GLY A 160 1.24 2.97 1.18
N HIS A 161 1.26 2.20 0.09
CA HIS A 161 0.96 0.77 0.17
C HIS A 161 1.59 -0.05 -0.96
N VAL A 162 1.61 -1.36 -0.74
CA VAL A 162 1.97 -2.37 -1.73
C VAL A 162 0.76 -3.25 -2.01
N ALA A 163 0.53 -3.60 -3.27
CA ALA A 163 -0.47 -4.57 -3.65
C ALA A 163 0.15 -5.72 -4.45
N ALA A 164 -0.27 -6.95 -4.16
CA ALA A 164 0.29 -8.13 -4.80
C ALA A 164 -0.77 -9.19 -5.08
N PHE A 165 -0.49 -10.01 -6.10
CA PHE A 165 -1.20 -11.26 -6.32
C PHE A 165 -0.56 -12.39 -5.53
N THR A 166 -1.38 -13.33 -5.07
CA THR A 166 -0.93 -14.51 -4.33
C THR A 166 -1.82 -15.72 -4.61
N PRO A 167 -1.24 -16.92 -4.75
CA PRO A 167 -2.03 -18.15 -4.83
C PRO A 167 -2.53 -18.63 -3.45
N GLY A 168 -2.03 -18.04 -2.36
CA GLY A 168 -2.33 -18.45 -0.98
C GLY A 168 -2.83 -17.29 -0.12
N LEU A 169 -3.96 -16.66 -0.49
CA LEU A 169 -4.48 -15.46 0.18
C LEU A 169 -4.68 -15.64 1.69
N ASP A 170 -5.34 -16.74 2.12
CA ASP A 170 -5.63 -17.00 3.53
C ASP A 170 -4.34 -17.17 4.36
N ALA A 171 -3.34 -17.87 3.80
CA ALA A 171 -2.06 -18.07 4.48
C ALA A 171 -1.30 -16.74 4.62
N LEU A 172 -1.37 -15.89 3.60
CA LEU A 172 -0.71 -14.60 3.59
C LEU A 172 -1.42 -13.61 4.53
N GLU A 173 -2.74 -13.53 4.49
CA GLU A 173 -3.53 -12.72 5.43
C GLU A 173 -3.23 -13.12 6.89
N LYS A 174 -3.25 -14.43 7.18
CA LYS A 174 -2.92 -14.95 8.50
C LYS A 174 -1.50 -14.54 8.93
N PHE A 175 -0.51 -14.68 8.06
CA PHE A 175 0.87 -14.28 8.32
C PHE A 175 0.97 -12.80 8.68
N TYR A 176 0.37 -11.92 7.89
CA TYR A 176 0.41 -10.49 8.16
C TYR A 176 -0.32 -10.12 9.46
N LYS A 177 -1.45 -10.74 9.75
CA LYS A 177 -2.24 -10.44 10.95
C LYS A 177 -1.63 -11.02 12.21
N GLU A 178 -1.34 -12.33 12.22
CA GLU A 178 -0.96 -13.05 13.44
C GLU A 178 0.54 -12.93 13.76
N LEU A 179 1.40 -12.81 12.75
CA LEU A 179 2.83 -12.67 12.96
C LEU A 179 3.28 -11.22 13.01
N LEU A 180 2.82 -10.39 12.07
CA LEU A 180 3.30 -9.03 11.87
C LEU A 180 2.42 -7.94 12.51
N GLY A 181 1.28 -8.30 13.11
CA GLY A 181 0.41 -7.38 13.83
C GLY A 181 -0.43 -6.46 12.94
N PHE A 182 -0.56 -6.75 11.64
CA PHE A 182 -1.47 -6.02 10.78
C PHE A 182 -2.93 -6.23 11.20
N LYS A 183 -3.75 -5.26 10.92
CA LYS A 183 -5.19 -5.31 11.17
C LYS A 183 -5.96 -5.38 9.86
N TRP A 184 -7.03 -6.13 9.87
CA TRP A 184 -7.97 -6.18 8.76
C TRP A 184 -8.72 -4.85 8.64
N SER A 185 -8.86 -4.37 7.42
CA SER A 185 -9.58 -3.15 7.08
C SER A 185 -10.84 -3.42 6.29
N ASP A 186 -10.70 -4.05 5.14
CA ASP A 186 -11.80 -4.42 4.26
C ASP A 186 -11.44 -5.67 3.46
N THR A 187 -12.46 -6.26 2.82
CA THR A 187 -12.29 -7.21 1.72
C THR A 187 -13.18 -6.81 0.55
N LEU A 188 -12.78 -7.17 -0.68
CA LEU A 188 -13.64 -7.11 -1.84
C LEU A 188 -13.96 -8.56 -2.25
N GLY A 189 -15.18 -9.00 -1.98
CA GLY A 189 -15.56 -10.41 -2.06
C GLY A 189 -14.68 -11.29 -1.19
N ASP A 190 -14.27 -12.42 -1.75
CA ASP A 190 -13.38 -13.41 -1.14
C ASP A 190 -11.97 -13.43 -1.77
N PHE A 191 -11.69 -12.47 -2.67
CA PHE A 191 -10.46 -12.51 -3.46
C PHE A 191 -9.47 -11.38 -3.18
N PHE A 192 -9.88 -10.30 -2.49
CA PHE A 192 -9.01 -9.15 -2.27
C PHE A 192 -9.11 -8.65 -0.82
N VAL A 193 -8.03 -8.71 -0.07
CA VAL A 193 -7.93 -8.27 1.33
C VAL A 193 -7.08 -7.02 1.45
N PHE A 194 -7.50 -6.11 2.33
CA PHE A 194 -6.83 -4.86 2.67
C PHE A 194 -6.41 -4.87 4.13
N LEU A 195 -5.10 -4.67 4.38
CA LEU A 195 -4.50 -4.76 5.70
C LEU A 195 -3.76 -3.47 6.06
N ARG A 196 -3.95 -2.99 7.29
CA ARG A 196 -3.29 -1.80 7.82
C ARG A 196 -2.31 -2.13 8.93
N CYS A 197 -1.24 -1.35 9.02
CA CYS A 197 -0.28 -1.35 10.13
C CYS A 197 -0.18 0.01 10.84
N GLY A 198 -0.98 0.96 10.43
CA GLY A 198 -1.07 2.33 10.95
C GLY A 198 -2.48 2.88 10.76
N PRO A 199 -2.66 4.20 10.83
CA PRO A 199 -4.00 4.81 10.73
C PRO A 199 -4.62 4.74 9.34
N ASP A 200 -3.84 4.60 8.26
CA ASP A 200 -4.35 4.53 6.91
C ASP A 200 -5.07 3.21 6.66
N HIS A 201 -6.12 3.24 5.84
CA HIS A 201 -6.96 2.08 5.54
C HIS A 201 -6.13 0.85 5.16
N HIS A 202 -5.06 1.00 4.42
CA HIS A 202 -4.20 -0.11 4.08
C HIS A 202 -2.76 0.30 3.80
N ALA A 203 -1.86 -0.62 4.09
CA ALA A 203 -0.44 -0.55 3.75
C ALA A 203 0.01 -1.79 2.95
N ALA A 204 -0.74 -2.90 3.04
CA ALA A 204 -0.51 -4.13 2.29
C ALA A 204 -1.84 -4.72 1.83
N ASN A 205 -1.91 -5.05 0.54
CA ASN A 205 -3.13 -5.55 -0.11
C ASN A 205 -2.82 -6.80 -0.91
N PHE A 206 -3.68 -7.81 -0.83
CA PHE A 206 -3.43 -9.09 -1.48
C PHE A 206 -4.65 -9.58 -2.25
N MET A 207 -4.42 -9.96 -3.51
CA MET A 207 -5.43 -10.51 -4.40
C MET A 207 -5.17 -11.99 -4.66
N ALA A 208 -6.19 -12.82 -4.46
CA ALA A 208 -6.12 -14.22 -4.82
C ALA A 208 -5.95 -14.38 -6.33
N SER A 209 -4.93 -15.12 -6.75
CA SER A 209 -4.73 -15.47 -8.15
C SER A 209 -3.94 -16.77 -8.28
N THR A 210 -4.42 -17.67 -9.15
CA THR A 210 -3.69 -18.87 -9.54
C THR A 210 -2.88 -18.68 -10.85
N LYS A 211 -3.01 -17.50 -11.48
CA LYS A 211 -2.37 -17.19 -12.77
C LYS A 211 -1.20 -16.22 -12.62
N PHE A 212 -1.25 -15.39 -11.59
CA PHE A 212 -0.26 -14.37 -11.31
C PHE A 212 0.17 -14.47 -9.85
N ASP A 213 1.43 -14.22 -9.61
CA ASP A 213 2.02 -14.01 -8.29
C ASP A 213 2.92 -12.77 -8.32
N GLY A 214 3.20 -12.20 -7.14
CA GLY A 214 4.04 -11.04 -7.01
C GLY A 214 3.31 -9.69 -7.15
N MET A 215 4.04 -8.65 -7.48
CA MET A 215 3.55 -7.28 -7.43
C MET A 215 2.41 -7.00 -8.42
N HIS A 216 1.32 -6.39 -7.92
CA HIS A 216 0.33 -5.71 -8.76
C HIS A 216 0.70 -4.24 -8.93
N HIS A 217 0.83 -3.48 -7.84
CA HIS A 217 1.25 -2.09 -7.89
C HIS A 217 1.95 -1.63 -6.60
N ILE A 218 2.63 -0.50 -6.71
CA ILE A 218 3.14 0.30 -5.59
C ILE A 218 2.44 1.65 -5.62
N ALA A 219 2.06 2.16 -4.45
CA ALA A 219 1.28 3.38 -4.34
C ALA A 219 2.01 4.46 -3.55
N TYR A 220 2.00 5.68 -4.09
CA TYR A 220 2.55 6.87 -3.45
C TYR A 220 1.45 7.87 -3.12
N GLU A 221 1.43 8.35 -1.87
CA GLU A 221 0.44 9.31 -1.41
C GLU A 221 0.76 10.72 -1.90
N CYS A 222 -0.28 11.39 -2.39
CA CYS A 222 -0.28 12.81 -2.71
C CYS A 222 -1.01 13.59 -1.60
N ARG A 223 -0.65 14.86 -1.40
CA ARG A 223 -1.22 15.72 -0.34
C ARG A 223 -2.74 15.86 -0.44
N ASP A 224 -3.23 16.06 -1.66
CA ASP A 224 -4.63 16.37 -1.94
C ASP A 224 -4.97 16.11 -3.43
N PRO A 225 -6.25 16.20 -3.84
CA PRO A 225 -6.64 15.99 -5.24
C PRO A 225 -5.96 16.92 -6.24
N ASN A 226 -5.66 18.18 -5.87
CA ASN A 226 -4.97 19.10 -6.78
C ASN A 226 -3.54 18.64 -7.03
N HIS A 227 -2.89 18.07 -6.02
CA HIS A 227 -1.57 17.49 -6.18
C HIS A 227 -1.59 16.30 -7.16
N VAL A 228 -2.59 15.41 -7.05
CA VAL A 228 -2.76 14.30 -8.02
C VAL A 228 -2.91 14.85 -9.44
N ILE A 229 -3.78 15.84 -9.66
CA ILE A 229 -3.98 16.43 -10.98
C ILE A 229 -2.70 17.09 -11.51
N THR A 230 -1.96 17.82 -10.66
CA THR A 230 -0.67 18.42 -11.02
C THR A 230 0.34 17.36 -11.49
N LEU A 231 0.41 16.23 -10.77
CA LEU A 231 1.28 15.12 -11.16
C LEU A 231 0.83 14.44 -12.45
N VAL A 232 -0.47 14.28 -12.67
CA VAL A 232 -1.03 13.73 -13.91
C VAL A 232 -0.70 14.62 -15.10
N ASP A 233 -0.83 15.95 -14.97
CA ASP A 233 -0.40 16.90 -16.01
C ASP A 233 1.10 16.81 -16.28
N HIS A 234 1.90 16.67 -15.21
CA HIS A 234 3.35 16.50 -15.32
C HIS A 234 3.73 15.18 -16.02
N LEU A 235 3.10 14.06 -15.66
CA LEU A 235 3.22 12.78 -16.33
C LEU A 235 2.94 12.91 -17.82
N ALA A 236 1.78 13.47 -18.18
CA ALA A 236 1.33 13.65 -19.56
C ALA A 236 2.29 14.50 -20.39
N LYS A 237 2.82 15.60 -19.81
CA LYS A 237 3.81 16.49 -20.43
C LYS A 237 5.13 15.76 -20.72
N ASN A 238 5.49 14.78 -19.91
CA ASN A 238 6.71 13.98 -20.05
C ASN A 238 6.50 12.64 -20.78
N GLY A 239 5.35 12.47 -21.45
CA GLY A 239 5.08 11.32 -22.29
C GLY A 239 4.46 10.10 -21.61
N TYR A 240 4.25 10.15 -20.30
CA TYR A 240 3.56 9.10 -19.54
C TYR A 240 2.04 9.24 -19.68
N ARG A 241 1.33 8.13 -19.67
CA ARG A 241 -0.14 8.10 -19.79
C ARG A 241 -0.72 7.29 -18.65
N LEU A 242 -1.92 7.68 -18.21
CA LEU A 242 -2.67 6.87 -17.27
C LEU A 242 -3.22 5.63 -17.98
N ASP A 243 -3.10 4.50 -17.31
CA ASP A 243 -3.78 3.27 -17.69
C ASP A 243 -5.20 3.24 -17.10
N TRP A 244 -5.40 3.86 -15.91
CA TRP A 244 -6.69 3.94 -15.26
C TRP A 244 -6.78 5.13 -14.29
N GLY A 245 -7.98 5.69 -14.16
CA GLY A 245 -8.25 6.86 -13.32
C GLY A 245 -8.17 8.20 -14.06
N PRO A 246 -8.33 9.34 -13.35
CA PRO A 246 -8.63 9.41 -11.93
C PRO A 246 -9.99 8.81 -11.56
N GLY A 247 -10.09 8.27 -10.36
CA GLY A 247 -11.30 7.67 -9.84
C GLY A 247 -11.29 7.64 -8.31
N ARG A 248 -12.36 7.11 -7.71
CA ARG A 248 -12.46 6.85 -6.28
C ARG A 248 -12.80 5.40 -6.04
N HIS A 249 -11.95 4.68 -5.30
CA HIS A 249 -12.21 3.30 -4.89
C HIS A 249 -13.38 3.22 -3.88
N GLY A 250 -14.05 2.08 -3.83
CA GLY A 250 -14.95 1.73 -2.74
C GLY A 250 -14.17 1.41 -1.47
N PRO A 251 -13.40 0.29 -1.40
CA PRO A 251 -12.55 0.01 -0.26
C PRO A 251 -11.50 1.11 -0.06
N GLY A 252 -11.48 1.71 1.13
CA GLY A 252 -10.53 2.77 1.49
C GLY A 252 -10.81 4.16 0.90
N HIS A 253 -11.77 4.29 0.00
CA HIS A 253 -12.24 5.55 -0.62
C HIS A 253 -11.13 6.49 -1.14
N ASN A 254 -9.91 5.99 -1.38
CA ASN A 254 -8.86 6.84 -1.94
C ASN A 254 -9.18 7.25 -3.38
N LEU A 255 -8.90 8.53 -3.68
CA LEU A 255 -8.79 9.00 -5.05
C LEU A 255 -7.51 8.41 -5.63
N PHE A 256 -7.57 7.87 -6.83
CA PHE A 256 -6.48 7.13 -7.44
C PHE A 256 -6.21 7.49 -8.90
N THR A 257 -5.00 7.23 -9.36
CA THR A 257 -4.61 7.13 -10.77
C THR A 257 -3.53 6.06 -10.92
N TYR A 258 -3.55 5.34 -12.04
CA TYR A 258 -2.54 4.31 -12.35
C TYR A 258 -1.81 4.64 -13.65
N HIS A 259 -0.51 4.48 -13.63
CA HIS A 259 0.37 4.55 -14.79
C HIS A 259 1.51 3.55 -14.65
N LYS A 260 2.35 3.43 -15.68
CA LYS A 260 3.53 2.55 -15.63
C LYS A 260 4.81 3.35 -15.59
N ASP A 261 5.76 2.84 -14.79
CA ASP A 261 7.14 3.26 -14.85
C ASP A 261 7.85 2.73 -16.13
N PRO A 262 9.10 3.09 -16.39
CA PRO A 262 9.82 2.62 -17.59
C PRO A 262 10.00 1.10 -17.68
N ASP A 263 9.99 0.39 -16.57
CA ASP A 263 10.11 -1.07 -16.52
C ASP A 263 8.74 -1.80 -16.62
N GLY A 264 7.65 -1.03 -16.72
CA GLY A 264 6.29 -1.55 -16.79
C GLY A 264 5.65 -1.85 -15.44
N ASN A 265 6.30 -1.47 -14.33
CA ASN A 265 5.69 -1.59 -13.01
C ASN A 265 4.51 -0.62 -12.90
N VAL A 266 3.41 -1.09 -12.36
CA VAL A 266 2.22 -0.26 -12.13
C VAL A 266 2.45 0.60 -10.89
N ILE A 267 2.33 1.91 -11.08
CA ILE A 267 2.45 2.93 -10.02
C ILE A 267 1.10 3.60 -9.82
N GLU A 268 0.65 3.61 -8.58
CA GLU A 268 -0.53 4.38 -8.17
C GLU A 268 -0.11 5.70 -7.55
N LEU A 269 -0.77 6.78 -7.94
CA LEU A 269 -0.78 8.04 -7.21
C LEU A 269 -2.15 8.18 -6.56
N PHE A 270 -2.18 8.32 -5.23
CA PHE A 270 -3.44 8.38 -4.51
C PHE A 270 -3.47 9.49 -3.46
N THR A 271 -4.66 9.79 -2.98
CA THR A 271 -4.90 10.71 -1.86
C THR A 271 -6.22 10.41 -1.17
N GLN A 272 -6.42 11.00 0.01
CA GLN A 272 -7.69 10.95 0.74
C GLN A 272 -8.12 9.53 1.15
N ILE A 273 -7.18 8.65 1.39
CA ILE A 273 -7.47 7.31 1.92
C ILE A 273 -8.18 7.42 3.28
N ASP A 274 -9.12 6.52 3.56
CA ASP A 274 -9.77 6.44 4.86
C ASP A 274 -8.76 6.19 5.96
N ARG A 275 -9.03 6.73 7.14
CA ARG A 275 -8.13 6.64 8.29
C ARG A 275 -8.87 6.23 9.54
N MET A 276 -8.23 5.38 10.34
CA MET A 276 -8.66 5.00 11.68
C MET A 276 -7.58 5.43 12.67
N THR A 277 -7.71 6.64 13.21
CA THR A 277 -6.71 7.20 14.14
C THR A 277 -6.92 6.74 15.58
N ASP A 278 -8.09 6.21 15.88
CA ASP A 278 -8.44 5.64 17.19
C ASP A 278 -9.07 4.25 16.96
N GLU A 279 -8.23 3.23 17.08
CA GLU A 279 -8.64 1.83 16.90
C GLU A 279 -9.73 1.37 17.87
N SER A 280 -9.85 1.99 19.05
CA SER A 280 -10.87 1.63 20.04
C SER A 280 -12.29 1.95 19.56
N LYS A 281 -12.44 2.86 18.61
CA LYS A 281 -13.72 3.23 18.02
C LYS A 281 -14.20 2.25 16.97
N GLY A 282 -13.28 1.57 16.27
CA GLY A 282 -13.60 0.57 15.26
C GLY A 282 -14.28 1.12 14.01
N TYR A 283 -14.16 2.41 13.71
CA TYR A 283 -14.71 3.03 12.50
C TYR A 283 -13.74 4.03 11.89
N TRP A 284 -13.91 4.30 10.59
CA TRP A 284 -13.13 5.26 9.84
C TRP A 284 -13.49 6.70 10.22
N GLU A 285 -12.52 7.60 10.21
CA GLU A 285 -12.78 9.03 10.35
C GLU A 285 -13.82 9.48 9.32
N PRO A 286 -14.87 10.24 9.74
CA PRO A 286 -15.93 10.66 8.84
C PRO A 286 -15.43 11.41 7.61
N ARG A 287 -15.90 11.01 6.43
CA ARG A 287 -15.62 11.67 5.16
C ARG A 287 -16.91 11.97 4.41
N PRO A 288 -16.96 13.06 3.59
CA PRO A 288 -18.18 13.44 2.86
C PRO A 288 -18.67 12.40 1.84
N TRP A 289 -17.82 11.48 1.43
CA TRP A 289 -18.13 10.40 0.48
C TRP A 289 -18.52 9.08 1.13
N HIS A 290 -18.55 9.00 2.45
CA HIS A 290 -19.04 7.81 3.16
C HIS A 290 -20.55 7.67 2.99
N GLU A 291 -21.01 6.48 2.65
CA GLU A 291 -22.44 6.16 2.49
C GLU A 291 -23.16 6.00 3.82
N THR A 292 -22.41 5.63 4.88
CA THR A 292 -22.93 5.42 6.23
C THR A 292 -22.11 6.18 7.25
N PHE A 293 -22.72 6.46 8.41
CA PHE A 293 -22.04 7.08 9.55
C PHE A 293 -22.48 6.42 10.85
N PRO A 294 -21.54 5.84 11.64
CA PRO A 294 -20.13 5.66 11.32
C PRO A 294 -19.89 4.62 10.22
N MET A 295 -18.77 4.75 9.51
CA MET A 295 -18.33 3.81 8.51
C MET A 295 -17.37 2.81 9.13
N HIS A 296 -17.72 1.54 9.15
CA HIS A 296 -16.92 0.44 9.72
C HIS A 296 -16.18 -0.35 8.63
N PRO A 297 -15.12 -1.07 8.98
CA PRO A 297 -14.56 -2.12 8.14
C PRO A 297 -15.65 -3.09 7.67
N LYS A 298 -15.62 -3.47 6.40
CA LYS A 298 -16.64 -4.36 5.81
C LYS A 298 -16.11 -5.20 4.65
N THR A 299 -16.90 -6.19 4.28
CA THR A 299 -16.74 -6.89 2.99
C THR A 299 -17.59 -6.17 1.94
N TRP A 300 -16.95 -5.77 0.86
CA TRP A 300 -17.57 -5.17 -0.32
C TRP A 300 -17.96 -6.24 -1.31
N GLU A 301 -19.07 -6.04 -1.99
CA GLU A 301 -19.44 -6.88 -3.12
C GLU A 301 -18.49 -6.65 -4.31
N ILE A 302 -18.27 -7.70 -5.11
CA ILE A 302 -17.48 -7.60 -6.34
C ILE A 302 -18.36 -6.93 -7.41
N ASP A 303 -18.19 -5.61 -7.54
CA ASP A 303 -18.89 -4.78 -8.51
C ASP A 303 -17.89 -3.79 -9.14
N ALA A 304 -18.09 -3.48 -10.41
CA ALA A 304 -17.32 -2.47 -11.12
C ALA A 304 -17.42 -1.08 -10.47
N LEU A 305 -18.57 -0.74 -9.85
CA LEU A 305 -18.74 0.50 -9.10
C LEU A 305 -17.90 0.52 -7.82
N ASN A 306 -17.74 -0.62 -7.14
CA ASN A 306 -16.86 -0.70 -5.97
C ASN A 306 -15.36 -0.59 -6.34
N ALA A 307 -15.01 -0.91 -7.58
CA ALA A 307 -13.68 -0.63 -8.11
C ALA A 307 -13.48 0.88 -8.39
N ASN A 308 -14.52 1.57 -8.87
CA ASN A 308 -14.52 3.01 -9.12
C ASN A 308 -15.91 3.63 -8.94
N LEU A 309 -16.14 4.25 -7.80
CA LEU A 309 -17.40 4.91 -7.44
C LEU A 309 -17.80 6.06 -8.40
N TRP A 310 -16.84 6.58 -9.16
CA TRP A 310 -17.11 7.63 -10.17
C TRP A 310 -17.59 7.06 -11.50
N GLY A 311 -17.66 5.73 -11.63
CA GLY A 311 -18.11 5.04 -12.83
C GLY A 311 -16.99 4.61 -13.77
N PRO A 312 -17.32 3.93 -14.88
CA PRO A 312 -16.34 3.26 -15.73
C PRO A 312 -15.52 4.18 -16.65
N PHE A 313 -15.87 5.46 -16.78
CA PHE A 313 -15.26 6.41 -17.74
C PHE A 313 -15.20 5.88 -19.19
N ASP A 314 -16.26 5.24 -19.63
CA ASP A 314 -16.35 4.73 -21.01
C ASP A 314 -16.90 5.81 -21.94
N PRO A 315 -16.09 6.31 -22.90
CA PRO A 315 -16.54 7.33 -23.85
C PRO A 315 -17.74 6.90 -24.70
N SER A 316 -17.96 5.60 -24.89
CA SER A 316 -19.12 5.10 -25.64
C SER A 316 -20.45 5.44 -24.98
N LEU A 317 -20.46 5.68 -23.66
CA LEU A 317 -21.64 6.12 -22.91
C LEU A 317 -22.08 7.54 -23.25
N LEU A 318 -21.23 8.35 -23.91
CA LEU A 318 -21.55 9.71 -24.37
C LEU A 318 -22.29 9.73 -25.71
N VAL A 319 -22.34 8.61 -26.41
CA VAL A 319 -23.04 8.46 -27.69
C VAL A 319 -24.46 7.97 -27.42
N ARG A 320 -25.47 8.77 -27.78
CA ARG A 320 -26.90 8.42 -27.70
C ARG A 320 -27.42 7.96 -29.05
#